data_0df1d3873b4c76d6ebe3023da1ed4dee
#
_entry.id   0df1d3873b4c76d6ebe3023da1ed4dee
#
_cell.length_a   1.000
_cell.length_b   1.000
_cell.length_c   1.000
_cell.angle_alpha   90.00
_cell.angle_beta   90.00
_cell.angle_gamma   90.00
#
_symmetry.space_group_name_H-M   'P 1'
#
loop_
_entity.id
_entity.type
_entity.pdbx_description
1 polymer ?
#
loop_
_entity_poly.entity_id
_entity_poly.type
_entity_poly.pdbx_seq_one_letter_code
_entity_poly.pdbx_strand_id
1 'polypeptide(L)'
;MARRTHKRGARLALPWEREDSPYRSLLSGRRVWPFLGAVCVAGLLFGAHWLGGRRAEVRSTRALLGDVEDAARAFVGDIGRCPHNAAELVHPPRSGVHYLSEPPVDAWGRAVHLRCVVRNPTQSPEIEATSAGVSGSFLDDDNIL
;
A
#
# COMPACT_ATOMS: atom_id res chain seq x y z
N MET A 1 34.24 -35.31 -75.45
CA MET A 1 34.02 -34.18 -74.50
C MET A 1 32.53 -34.10 -74.21
N ALA A 2 32.10 -34.62 -73.05
CA ALA A 2 30.68 -34.66 -72.67
C ALA A 2 30.43 -33.62 -71.59
N ARG A 3 29.64 -32.59 -71.93
CA ARG A 3 29.21 -31.53 -71.00
C ARG A 3 28.08 -32.10 -70.09
N ARG A 4 28.36 -32.33 -68.78
CA ARG A 4 27.37 -32.64 -67.78
C ARG A 4 26.62 -31.35 -67.38
N THR A 5 25.36 -31.24 -67.79
CA THR A 5 24.43 -30.22 -67.34
C THR A 5 23.93 -30.58 -65.94
N HIS A 6 24.35 -29.85 -64.91
CA HIS A 6 23.87 -29.95 -63.59
C HIS A 6 22.41 -29.37 -63.55
N LYS A 7 21.40 -30.24 -63.42
CA LYS A 7 20.06 -29.83 -63.11
C LYS A 7 20.01 -29.27 -61.69
N ARG A 8 19.87 -27.95 -61.59
CA ARG A 8 19.52 -27.29 -60.30
C ARG A 8 18.14 -27.73 -59.92
N GLY A 9 17.99 -28.57 -58.86
CA GLY A 9 16.72 -28.91 -58.26
C GLY A 9 16.06 -27.63 -57.74
N ALA A 10 14.86 -27.35 -58.23
CA ALA A 10 14.01 -26.30 -57.69
C ALA A 10 13.68 -26.68 -56.26
N ARG A 11 14.23 -25.98 -55.29
CA ARG A 11 13.80 -26.09 -53.89
C ARG A 11 12.43 -25.42 -53.78
N LEU A 12 11.40 -26.21 -53.54
CA LEU A 12 10.09 -25.73 -53.17
C LEU A 12 10.25 -25.05 -51.80
N ALA A 13 10.30 -23.71 -51.79
CA ALA A 13 10.23 -22.95 -50.55
C ALA A 13 8.84 -23.07 -49.99
N LEU A 14 8.74 -23.62 -48.80
CA LEU A 14 7.49 -23.75 -48.08
C LEU A 14 7.00 -22.37 -47.63
N PRO A 15 5.66 -22.10 -47.54
CA PRO A 15 5.13 -20.77 -47.25
C PRO A 15 5.60 -20.16 -45.93
N TRP A 16 6.10 -20.95 -45.00
CA TRP A 16 6.62 -20.52 -43.70
C TRP A 16 8.13 -20.25 -43.69
N GLU A 17 8.85 -20.57 -44.78
CA GLU A 17 10.27 -20.24 -44.97
C GLU A 17 10.52 -18.80 -45.50
N ARG A 18 9.44 -18.00 -45.64
CA ARG A 18 9.61 -16.57 -45.91
C ARG A 18 10.17 -15.92 -44.64
N GLU A 19 11.48 -15.78 -44.58
CA GLU A 19 12.27 -15.16 -43.49
C GLU A 19 12.05 -13.65 -43.35
N ASP A 20 11.15 -13.04 -44.06
CA ASP A 20 10.83 -11.63 -44.01
C ASP A 20 9.67 -11.37 -43.04
N SER A 21 9.80 -11.85 -41.78
CA SER A 21 8.93 -11.39 -40.72
C SER A 21 9.28 -9.92 -40.42
N PRO A 22 8.34 -8.96 -40.59
CA PRO A 22 8.56 -7.55 -40.29
C PRO A 22 8.97 -7.34 -38.82
N TYR A 23 8.73 -8.30 -37.96
CA TYR A 23 9.14 -8.30 -36.56
C TYR A 23 10.65 -8.46 -36.35
N ARG A 24 11.41 -9.08 -37.29
CA ARG A 24 12.87 -9.17 -37.18
C ARG A 24 13.57 -7.83 -37.40
N SER A 25 13.01 -6.95 -38.21
CA SER A 25 13.58 -5.61 -38.43
C SER A 25 13.29 -4.67 -37.25
N LEU A 26 12.21 -4.90 -36.50
CA LEU A 26 11.89 -4.19 -35.27
C LEU A 26 12.78 -4.61 -34.09
N LEU A 27 13.26 -5.86 -34.11
CA LEU A 27 14.19 -6.43 -33.13
C LEU A 27 15.67 -6.23 -33.46
N SER A 28 16.01 -5.51 -34.54
CA SER A 28 17.40 -5.15 -34.81
C SER A 28 17.91 -4.25 -33.67
N GLY A 29 18.70 -4.86 -32.81
CA GLY A 29 19.02 -4.54 -31.42
C GLY A 29 19.38 -3.10 -31.05
N ARG A 30 19.59 -2.20 -32.00
CA ARG A 30 20.06 -0.84 -31.68
C ARG A 30 18.92 0.16 -31.42
N ARG A 31 17.71 -0.09 -31.96
CA ARG A 31 16.56 0.80 -31.77
C ARG A 31 15.63 0.39 -30.63
N VAL A 32 15.66 -0.88 -30.21
CA VAL A 32 14.80 -1.41 -29.15
C VAL A 32 15.36 -1.07 -27.76
N TRP A 33 16.67 -0.92 -27.62
CA TRP A 33 17.33 -0.61 -26.34
C TRP A 33 16.81 0.67 -25.66
N PRO A 34 16.65 1.82 -26.36
CA PRO A 34 16.11 3.00 -25.71
C PRO A 34 14.65 2.85 -25.28
N PHE A 35 13.83 2.07 -26.01
CA PHE A 35 12.45 1.79 -25.61
C PHE A 35 12.36 0.88 -24.38
N LEU A 36 13.19 -0.16 -24.32
CA LEU A 36 13.30 -1.02 -23.14
C LEU A 36 13.78 -0.22 -21.94
N GLY A 37 14.79 0.64 -22.11
CA GLY A 37 15.25 1.54 -21.06
C GLY A 37 14.14 2.47 -20.56
N ALA A 38 13.38 3.10 -21.46
CA ALA A 38 12.29 3.98 -21.11
C ALA A 38 11.17 3.25 -20.35
N VAL A 39 10.79 2.04 -20.78
CA VAL A 39 9.78 1.20 -20.10
C VAL A 39 10.27 0.79 -18.71
N CYS A 40 11.54 0.41 -18.55
CA CYS A 40 12.10 0.08 -17.24
C CYS A 40 12.10 1.30 -16.29
N VAL A 41 12.50 2.46 -16.78
CA VAL A 41 12.49 3.70 -15.96
C VAL A 41 11.07 4.08 -15.59
N ALA A 42 10.12 4.04 -16.54
CA ALA A 42 8.71 4.31 -16.25
C ALA A 42 8.14 3.32 -15.22
N GLY A 43 8.46 2.03 -15.34
CA GLY A 43 8.06 0.99 -14.39
C GLY A 43 8.63 1.21 -12.99
N LEU A 44 9.90 1.62 -12.89
CA LEU A 44 10.54 1.95 -11.61
C LEU A 44 9.92 3.17 -10.96
N LEU A 45 9.66 4.23 -11.73
CA LEU A 45 9.03 5.46 -11.22
C LEU A 45 7.59 5.19 -10.76
N PHE A 46 6.82 4.42 -11.53
CA PHE A 46 5.47 4.01 -11.15
C PHE A 46 5.46 3.15 -9.90
N GLY A 47 6.36 2.16 -9.83
CA GLY A 47 6.52 1.31 -8.65
C GLY A 47 6.93 2.09 -7.40
N ALA A 48 7.88 3.03 -7.53
CA ALA A 48 8.32 3.88 -6.43
C ALA A 48 7.18 4.80 -5.94
N HIS A 49 6.40 5.37 -6.85
CA HIS A 49 5.25 6.21 -6.51
C HIS A 49 4.17 5.40 -5.77
N TRP A 50 3.85 4.22 -6.27
CA TRP A 50 2.83 3.35 -5.67
C TRP A 50 3.21 2.82 -4.29
N LEU A 51 4.47 2.39 -4.11
CA LEU A 51 5.01 1.96 -2.82
C LEU A 51 5.16 3.13 -1.83
N GLY A 52 5.50 4.33 -2.33
CA GLY A 52 5.61 5.55 -1.53
C GLY A 52 4.26 5.95 -0.91
N GLY A 53 3.18 5.88 -1.67
CA GLY A 53 1.82 6.18 -1.20
C GLY A 53 1.41 5.30 -0.02
N ARG A 54 1.54 3.98 -0.17
CA ARG A 54 1.19 3.03 0.91
C ARG A 54 1.98 3.25 2.21
N ARG A 55 3.28 3.57 2.09
CA ARG A 55 4.11 3.87 3.27
C ARG A 55 3.70 5.17 3.95
N ALA A 56 3.21 6.15 3.21
CA ALA A 56 2.71 7.40 3.76
C ALA A 56 1.40 7.15 4.54
N GLU A 57 0.46 6.38 4.00
CA GLU A 57 -0.80 6.01 4.65
C GLU A 57 -0.57 5.28 5.98
N VAL A 58 0.33 4.28 5.99
CA VAL A 58 0.68 3.55 7.21
C VAL A 58 1.31 4.47 8.26
N ARG A 59 2.20 5.39 7.84
CA ARG A 59 2.83 6.33 8.78
C ARG A 59 1.83 7.32 9.36
N SER A 60 0.94 7.87 8.54
CA SER A 60 -0.09 8.80 9.01
C SER A 60 -1.08 8.11 9.97
N THR A 61 -1.45 6.85 9.67
CA THR A 61 -2.29 6.08 10.59
C THR A 61 -1.60 5.81 11.92
N ARG A 62 -0.31 5.43 11.93
CA ARG A 62 0.44 5.25 13.19
C ARG A 62 0.54 6.54 14.02
N ALA A 63 0.78 7.68 13.37
CA ALA A 63 0.79 8.96 14.07
C ALA A 63 -0.58 9.25 14.70
N LEU A 64 -1.66 9.04 13.94
CA LEU A 64 -3.03 9.19 14.45
C LEU A 64 -3.31 8.27 15.65
N LEU A 65 -2.89 6.99 15.59
CA LEU A 65 -3.07 6.06 16.71
C LEU A 65 -2.36 6.55 17.97
N GLY A 66 -1.14 7.07 17.84
CA GLY A 66 -0.43 7.70 18.95
C GLY A 66 -1.19 8.88 19.55
N ASP A 67 -1.73 9.78 18.71
CA ASP A 67 -2.52 10.92 19.15
C ASP A 67 -3.79 10.47 19.90
N VAL A 68 -4.46 9.40 19.43
CA VAL A 68 -5.66 8.81 20.08
C VAL A 68 -5.31 8.21 21.43
N GLU A 69 -4.18 7.51 21.54
CA GLU A 69 -3.72 6.96 22.82
C GLU A 69 -3.37 8.05 23.83
N ASP A 70 -2.70 9.12 23.39
CA ASP A 70 -2.37 10.25 24.26
C ASP A 70 -3.63 11.00 24.74
N ALA A 71 -4.60 11.20 23.83
CA ALA A 71 -5.90 11.76 24.16
C ALA A 71 -6.66 10.89 25.16
N ALA A 72 -6.61 9.56 24.99
CA ALA A 72 -7.24 8.64 25.92
C ALA A 72 -6.55 8.63 27.30
N ARG A 73 -5.22 8.75 27.37
CA ARG A 73 -4.48 8.91 28.63
C ARG A 73 -4.88 10.20 29.36
N ALA A 74 -4.98 11.31 28.63
CA ALA A 74 -5.43 12.58 29.20
C ALA A 74 -6.89 12.46 29.73
N PHE A 75 -7.79 11.83 28.96
CA PHE A 75 -9.17 11.57 29.39
C PHE A 75 -9.22 10.76 30.69
N VAL A 76 -8.40 9.69 30.80
CA VAL A 76 -8.38 8.87 32.04
C VAL A 76 -7.81 9.70 33.21
N GLY A 77 -6.81 10.53 32.99
CA GLY A 77 -6.25 11.40 34.00
C GLY A 77 -7.27 12.40 34.58
N ASP A 78 -8.11 12.98 33.70
CA ASP A 78 -9.07 14.02 34.09
C ASP A 78 -10.38 13.47 34.63
N ILE A 79 -10.88 12.36 34.06
CA ILE A 79 -12.22 11.81 34.39
C ILE A 79 -12.13 10.60 35.33
N GLY A 80 -10.98 9.93 35.40
CA GLY A 80 -10.71 8.81 36.30
C GLY A 80 -11.26 7.47 35.82
N ARG A 81 -11.75 7.38 34.58
CA ARG A 81 -12.20 6.14 33.94
C ARG A 81 -11.80 6.04 32.48
N CYS A 82 -11.81 4.86 31.92
CA CYS A 82 -11.63 4.65 30.50
C CYS A 82 -12.77 5.25 29.67
N PRO A 83 -12.46 5.82 28.47
CA PRO A 83 -13.48 6.15 27.49
C PRO A 83 -14.13 4.88 26.95
N HIS A 84 -15.43 4.93 26.65
CA HIS A 84 -16.16 3.78 26.09
C HIS A 84 -15.79 3.50 24.63
N ASN A 85 -15.45 4.55 23.91
CA ASN A 85 -15.01 4.49 22.51
C ASN A 85 -14.24 5.76 22.14
N ALA A 86 -13.64 5.78 20.95
CA ALA A 86 -12.88 6.94 20.46
C ALA A 86 -13.76 8.20 20.24
N ALA A 87 -15.06 8.06 20.00
CA ALA A 87 -15.98 9.19 19.83
C ALA A 87 -16.19 9.96 21.14
N GLU A 88 -16.06 9.32 22.31
CA GLU A 88 -16.15 9.98 23.60
C GLU A 88 -14.99 10.95 23.86
N LEU A 89 -13.85 10.80 23.16
CA LEU A 89 -12.73 11.73 23.22
C LEU A 89 -13.05 13.06 22.52
N VAL A 90 -13.97 13.03 21.54
CA VAL A 90 -14.47 14.24 20.85
C VAL A 90 -15.57 14.92 21.64
N HIS A 91 -16.48 14.12 22.25
CA HIS A 91 -17.62 14.60 23.00
C HIS A 91 -17.61 14.05 24.43
N PRO A 92 -16.70 14.53 25.29
CA PRO A 92 -16.59 14.05 26.65
C PRO A 92 -17.78 14.48 27.48
N PRO A 93 -18.11 13.74 28.58
CA PRO A 93 -19.26 14.02 29.43
C PRO A 93 -19.15 15.34 30.22
N ARG A 94 -17.95 15.89 30.33
CA ARG A 94 -17.73 17.23 30.92
C ARG A 94 -17.65 18.26 29.80
N SER A 95 -18.52 19.26 29.85
CA SER A 95 -18.51 20.36 28.87
C SER A 95 -17.23 21.18 28.97
N GLY A 96 -16.65 21.49 27.83
CA GLY A 96 -15.54 22.46 27.70
C GLY A 96 -14.16 21.87 27.48
N VAL A 97 -13.97 20.56 27.58
CA VAL A 97 -12.69 19.89 27.28
C VAL A 97 -12.90 18.95 26.10
N HIS A 98 -12.17 19.15 25.02
CA HIS A 98 -12.13 18.22 23.89
C HIS A 98 -10.72 17.63 23.83
N TYR A 99 -10.62 16.32 23.83
CA TYR A 99 -9.32 15.61 23.74
C TYR A 99 -8.93 15.37 22.28
N LEU A 100 -9.93 15.26 21.38
CA LEU A 100 -9.77 15.24 19.93
C LEU A 100 -10.73 16.23 19.29
N SER A 101 -10.31 16.87 18.21
CA SER A 101 -11.13 17.83 17.45
C SER A 101 -12.19 17.17 16.59
N GLU A 102 -11.92 15.96 16.11
CA GLU A 102 -12.79 15.19 15.23
C GLU A 102 -12.67 13.69 15.50
N PRO A 103 -13.66 12.89 15.10
CA PRO A 103 -13.59 11.43 15.24
C PRO A 103 -12.38 10.87 14.49
N PRO A 104 -11.54 10.05 15.15
CA PRO A 104 -10.34 9.53 14.52
C PRO A 104 -10.68 8.49 13.47
N VAL A 105 -10.23 8.75 12.23
CA VAL A 105 -10.34 7.85 11.09
C VAL A 105 -8.95 7.58 10.53
N ASP A 106 -8.69 6.35 10.17
CA ASP A 106 -7.42 5.95 9.57
C ASP A 106 -7.25 6.50 8.13
N ALA A 107 -6.11 6.27 7.53
CA ALA A 107 -5.81 6.72 6.17
C ALA A 107 -6.75 6.12 5.09
N TRP A 108 -7.49 5.09 5.43
CA TRP A 108 -8.49 4.43 4.56
C TRP A 108 -9.94 4.83 4.89
N GLY A 109 -10.12 5.83 5.79
CA GLY A 109 -11.43 6.36 6.15
C GLY A 109 -12.22 5.50 7.13
N ARG A 110 -11.55 4.61 7.88
CA ARG A 110 -12.20 3.72 8.85
C ARG A 110 -12.00 4.23 10.26
N ALA A 111 -13.00 3.99 11.11
CA ALA A 111 -12.92 4.36 12.52
C ALA A 111 -11.84 3.54 13.24
N VAL A 112 -11.07 4.22 14.09
CA VAL A 112 -10.09 3.61 14.98
C VAL A 112 -10.79 2.90 16.13
N HIS A 113 -10.34 1.68 16.42
CA HIS A 113 -10.78 0.93 17.60
C HIS A 113 -9.89 1.26 18.79
N LEU A 114 -10.52 1.66 19.90
CA LEU A 114 -9.83 2.00 21.13
C LEU A 114 -10.16 0.96 22.21
N ARG A 115 -9.11 0.34 22.75
CA ARG A 115 -9.19 -0.55 23.91
C ARG A 115 -8.51 0.11 25.08
N CYS A 116 -9.23 0.23 26.19
CA CYS A 116 -8.69 0.79 27.43
C CYS A 116 -9.08 -0.13 28.59
N VAL A 117 -8.09 -0.54 29.39
CA VAL A 117 -8.27 -1.41 30.54
C VAL A 117 -7.52 -0.85 31.74
N VAL A 118 -8.23 -0.59 32.82
CA VAL A 118 -7.64 -0.27 34.12
C VAL A 118 -7.62 -1.53 34.97
N ARG A 119 -6.49 -2.17 35.12
CA ARG A 119 -6.34 -3.40 35.91
C ARG A 119 -6.25 -3.11 37.40
N ASN A 120 -5.57 -2.05 37.78
CA ASN A 120 -5.39 -1.63 39.16
C ASN A 120 -5.43 -0.11 39.24
N PRO A 121 -6.05 0.49 40.30
CA PRO A 121 -6.12 1.95 40.45
C PRO A 121 -4.76 2.61 40.67
N THR A 122 -3.72 1.85 41.04
CA THR A 122 -2.33 2.33 41.21
C THR A 122 -1.45 2.16 39.97
N GLN A 123 -1.93 1.47 38.92
CA GLN A 123 -1.22 1.26 37.66
C GLN A 123 -1.77 2.18 36.58
N SER A 124 -0.89 2.63 35.70
CA SER A 124 -1.29 3.34 34.49
C SER A 124 -2.25 2.46 33.67
N PRO A 125 -3.29 3.05 33.04
CA PRO A 125 -4.21 2.32 32.19
C PRO A 125 -3.45 1.73 30.99
N GLU A 126 -3.80 0.50 30.65
CA GLU A 126 -3.36 -0.13 29.41
C GLU A 126 -4.29 0.39 28.29
N ILE A 127 -3.75 1.24 27.42
CA ILE A 127 -4.48 1.88 26.33
C ILE A 127 -3.86 1.42 25.03
N GLU A 128 -4.67 0.93 24.11
CA GLU A 128 -4.28 0.43 22.82
C GLU A 128 -5.25 0.95 21.76
N ALA A 129 -4.75 1.66 20.78
CA ALA A 129 -5.49 2.11 19.63
C ALA A 129 -5.11 1.25 18.42
N THR A 130 -6.09 0.71 17.69
CA THR A 130 -5.89 -0.21 16.59
C THR A 130 -6.69 0.24 15.37
N SER A 131 -6.07 0.18 14.18
CA SER A 131 -6.74 0.31 12.90
C SER A 131 -6.85 -1.06 12.22
N ALA A 132 -7.96 -1.31 11.54
CA ALA A 132 -8.16 -2.52 10.74
C ALA A 132 -7.33 -2.55 9.44
N GLY A 133 -6.45 -1.57 9.22
CA GLY A 133 -5.54 -1.52 8.08
C GLY A 133 -6.23 -1.49 6.72
N VAL A 134 -5.53 -1.96 5.70
CA VAL A 134 -6.02 -1.95 4.30
C VAL A 134 -7.18 -2.92 4.09
N SER A 135 -7.16 -4.09 4.73
CA SER A 135 -8.20 -5.12 4.58
C SER A 135 -9.54 -4.72 5.20
N GLY A 136 -9.50 -3.93 6.29
CA GLY A 136 -10.67 -3.56 7.07
C GLY A 136 -11.16 -4.68 7.99
N SER A 137 -10.33 -5.68 8.24
CA SER A 137 -10.60 -6.79 9.12
C SER A 137 -9.58 -6.83 10.25
N PHE A 138 -10.03 -6.93 11.48
CA PHE A 138 -9.16 -7.12 12.65
C PHE A 138 -8.63 -8.55 12.78
N LEU A 139 -8.96 -9.44 11.82
CA LEU A 139 -8.51 -10.82 11.78
C LEU A 139 -7.32 -11.03 10.84
N ASP A 140 -6.96 -10.03 10.07
CA ASP A 140 -5.86 -10.09 9.11
C ASP A 140 -4.57 -9.52 9.72
N ASP A 141 -3.42 -9.95 9.17
CA ASP A 141 -2.08 -9.56 9.67
C ASP A 141 -1.68 -8.11 9.33
N ASP A 142 -2.55 -7.36 8.64
CA ASP A 142 -2.29 -5.98 8.24
C ASP A 142 -2.83 -4.93 9.24
N ASN A 143 -3.25 -5.37 10.43
CA ASN A 143 -3.64 -4.49 11.52
C ASN A 143 -2.47 -3.57 11.92
N ILE A 144 -2.78 -2.30 12.14
CA ILE A 144 -1.81 -1.29 12.58
C ILE A 144 -2.05 -0.98 14.06
N LEU A 145 -1.00 -1.16 14.83
CA LEU A 145 -0.89 -0.82 16.24
C LEU A 145 -0.03 0.44 16.39
#